data_6fb649616cc6e155e31ee62e57ac70c6
#
_entry.id   6fb649616cc6e155e31ee62e57ac70c6
#
_cell.length_a   1.000
_cell.length_b   1.000
_cell.length_c   1.000
_cell.angle_alpha   90.00
_cell.angle_beta   90.00
_cell.angle_gamma   90.00
#
_symmetry.space_group_name_H-M   'P 1'
#
loop_
_entity.id
_entity.type
_entity.pdbx_description
1 polymer ?
#
loop_
_entity_poly.entity_id
_entity_poly.type
_entity_poly.pdbx_seq_one_letter_code
_entity_poly.pdbx_strand_id
1 'polypeptide(L)'
;MRHGIFILALLATAWLTACGQEPQLTAVPPGETVLAFGDSVTFGTGAAPGEDWPRALALKTGWEVINAGVPGDTAEAGKSRIQALLDQHQPALVIIEIGGNDFLRRRPRQAVKEDLRHLLRTVRQTGAQAVLVAVPELSLLNLVIGKGDASLYQELGEEEAVPVIDQVFSEILSQPELRADQIHPNAEGYRRMASGIYDHLKQAGAL
;
A
#
# COMPACT_ATOMS: atom_id res chain seq x y z
N MET A 1 -32.17 60.05 -33.98
CA MET A 1 -32.00 59.47 -32.63
C MET A 1 -31.77 57.98 -32.74
N ARG A 2 -30.52 57.52 -32.58
CA ARG A 2 -30.15 56.07 -32.72
C ARG A 2 -29.77 55.57 -31.35
N HIS A 3 -30.58 54.67 -30.77
CA HIS A 3 -30.33 54.05 -29.49
C HIS A 3 -29.41 52.81 -29.73
N GLY A 4 -28.18 52.92 -29.20
CA GLY A 4 -27.26 51.77 -29.18
C GLY A 4 -27.55 50.90 -27.95
N ILE A 5 -27.89 49.66 -28.19
CA ILE A 5 -28.03 48.64 -27.17
C ILE A 5 -26.64 48.03 -26.91
N PHE A 6 -26.06 48.27 -25.73
CA PHE A 6 -24.87 47.54 -25.27
C PHE A 6 -25.29 46.21 -24.67
N ILE A 7 -24.93 45.12 -25.37
CA ILE A 7 -25.06 43.75 -24.85
C ILE A 7 -23.80 43.47 -24.03
N LEU A 8 -23.94 43.42 -22.71
CA LEU A 8 -22.90 42.97 -21.78
C LEU A 8 -22.88 41.43 -21.78
N ALA A 9 -21.88 40.85 -22.44
CA ALA A 9 -21.65 39.40 -22.38
C ALA A 9 -20.97 39.04 -21.04
N LEU A 10 -21.71 38.46 -20.12
CA LEU A 10 -21.17 37.83 -18.89
C LEU A 10 -20.46 36.53 -19.28
N LEU A 11 -19.15 36.56 -19.31
CA LEU A 11 -18.32 35.35 -19.33
C LEU A 11 -18.32 34.72 -17.94
N ALA A 12 -19.17 33.73 -17.72
CA ALA A 12 -19.11 32.87 -16.55
C ALA A 12 -17.91 31.94 -16.72
N THR A 13 -16.79 32.25 -16.07
CA THR A 13 -15.66 31.34 -15.91
C THR A 13 -16.06 30.24 -14.91
N ALA A 14 -16.45 29.09 -15.43
CA ALA A 14 -16.62 27.88 -14.62
C ALA A 14 -15.24 27.44 -14.12
N TRP A 15 -14.96 27.70 -12.85
CA TRP A 15 -13.84 27.11 -12.14
C TRP A 15 -14.18 25.63 -11.94
N LEU A 16 -13.64 24.76 -12.80
CA LEU A 16 -13.60 23.34 -12.56
C LEU A 16 -12.65 23.12 -11.37
N THR A 17 -13.20 23.03 -10.17
CA THR A 17 -12.50 22.44 -9.03
C THR A 17 -12.28 20.97 -9.37
N ALA A 18 -11.14 20.66 -9.95
CA ALA A 18 -10.62 19.31 -9.94
C ALA A 18 -10.25 19.00 -8.49
N CYS A 19 -11.23 18.59 -7.67
CA CYS A 19 -10.95 17.82 -6.48
C CYS A 19 -10.17 16.61 -6.98
N GLY A 20 -8.91 16.47 -6.55
CA GLY A 20 -8.11 15.29 -6.86
C GLY A 20 -8.89 14.07 -6.39
N GLN A 21 -9.46 13.31 -7.32
CA GLN A 21 -10.04 12.02 -7.00
C GLN A 21 -8.91 11.13 -6.53
N GLU A 22 -9.06 10.53 -5.36
CA GLU A 22 -8.13 9.51 -4.91
C GLU A 22 -8.07 8.39 -5.96
N PRO A 23 -6.88 7.81 -6.20
CA PRO A 23 -6.72 6.74 -7.17
C PRO A 23 -7.70 5.60 -6.88
N GLN A 24 -8.46 5.17 -7.87
CA GLN A 24 -9.45 4.11 -7.74
C GLN A 24 -8.93 2.81 -8.34
N LEU A 25 -9.32 1.69 -7.72
CA LEU A 25 -9.11 0.34 -8.23
C LEU A 25 -10.35 -0.14 -8.99
N THR A 26 -10.15 -1.09 -9.87
CA THR A 26 -11.24 -1.88 -10.45
C THR A 26 -11.55 -3.04 -9.52
N ALA A 27 -12.84 -3.37 -9.35
CA ALA A 27 -13.25 -4.48 -8.49
C ALA A 27 -12.57 -5.81 -8.89
N VAL A 28 -12.06 -6.50 -7.88
CA VAL A 28 -11.42 -7.82 -8.01
C VAL A 28 -12.40 -8.87 -7.49
N PRO A 29 -12.94 -9.74 -8.36
CA PRO A 29 -13.91 -10.75 -7.94
C PRO A 29 -13.33 -11.77 -6.95
N PRO A 30 -14.16 -12.42 -6.10
CA PRO A 30 -13.74 -13.58 -5.34
C PRO A 30 -13.18 -14.69 -6.24
N GLY A 31 -12.15 -15.39 -5.78
CA GLY A 31 -11.45 -16.42 -6.55
C GLY A 31 -10.30 -15.90 -7.43
N GLU A 32 -10.19 -14.60 -7.65
CA GLU A 32 -9.05 -14.02 -8.37
C GLU A 32 -7.78 -14.07 -7.52
N THR A 33 -6.65 -14.19 -8.21
CA THR A 33 -5.32 -14.19 -7.56
C THR A 33 -4.90 -12.78 -7.17
N VAL A 34 -4.52 -12.62 -5.91
CA VAL A 34 -3.93 -11.39 -5.35
C VAL A 34 -2.56 -11.71 -4.77
N LEU A 35 -1.55 -10.95 -5.13
CA LEU A 35 -0.19 -11.13 -4.61
C LEU A 35 0.06 -10.18 -3.43
N ALA A 36 0.28 -10.72 -2.24
CA ALA A 36 0.79 -10.00 -1.09
C ALA A 36 2.32 -10.03 -1.13
N PHE A 37 2.92 -8.92 -1.57
CA PHE A 37 4.35 -8.78 -1.76
C PHE A 37 4.97 -7.94 -0.66
N GLY A 38 5.97 -8.50 0.07
CA GLY A 38 6.55 -7.76 1.17
C GLY A 38 7.72 -8.45 1.86
N ASP A 39 7.95 -8.04 3.09
CA ASP A 39 9.05 -8.53 3.92
C ASP A 39 8.57 -9.48 5.04
N SER A 40 9.15 -9.38 6.25
CA SER A 40 8.78 -10.22 7.40
C SER A 40 7.35 -9.97 7.90
N VAL A 41 6.82 -8.77 7.71
CA VAL A 41 5.44 -8.44 8.13
C VAL A 41 4.44 -9.11 7.19
N THR A 42 4.69 -9.11 5.90
CA THR A 42 3.86 -9.87 4.95
C THR A 42 4.02 -11.38 5.15
N PHE A 43 5.24 -11.86 5.45
CA PHE A 43 5.47 -13.28 5.78
C PHE A 43 4.67 -13.75 7.00
N GLY A 44 4.44 -12.88 7.99
CA GLY A 44 3.72 -13.20 9.21
C GLY A 44 4.63 -13.46 10.42
N THR A 45 5.86 -12.91 10.42
CA THR A 45 6.77 -13.01 11.58
C THR A 45 6.09 -12.49 12.83
N GLY A 46 6.15 -13.25 13.93
CA GLY A 46 5.49 -12.90 15.20
C GLY A 46 4.15 -13.58 15.45
N ALA A 47 3.65 -14.36 14.48
CA ALA A 47 2.44 -15.19 14.60
C ALA A 47 2.71 -16.63 14.16
N ALA A 48 1.78 -17.53 14.42
CA ALA A 48 1.86 -18.90 13.94
C ALA A 48 1.57 -19.00 12.43
N PRO A 49 2.02 -20.05 11.74
CA PRO A 49 1.71 -20.24 10.32
C PRO A 49 0.20 -20.17 10.04
N GLY A 50 -0.20 -19.34 9.07
CA GLY A 50 -1.60 -19.11 8.70
C GLY A 50 -2.33 -18.05 9.54
N GLU A 51 -1.65 -17.37 10.47
CA GLU A 51 -2.18 -16.23 11.22
C GLU A 51 -1.66 -14.88 10.70
N ASP A 52 -1.04 -14.88 9.52
CA ASP A 52 -0.58 -13.69 8.80
C ASP A 52 -1.74 -12.89 8.19
N TRP A 53 -1.48 -11.60 7.87
CA TRP A 53 -2.50 -10.73 7.29
C TRP A 53 -2.95 -11.17 5.87
N PRO A 54 -2.09 -11.72 4.98
CA PRO A 54 -2.52 -12.24 3.69
C PRO A 54 -3.57 -13.34 3.82
N ARG A 55 -3.35 -14.29 4.74
CA ARG A 55 -4.33 -15.35 5.01
C ARG A 55 -5.62 -14.81 5.58
N ALA A 56 -5.54 -13.88 6.52
CA ALA A 56 -6.74 -13.24 7.10
C ALA A 56 -7.52 -12.43 6.06
N LEU A 57 -6.83 -11.76 5.14
CA LEU A 57 -7.46 -11.04 4.02
C LEU A 57 -8.15 -12.00 3.04
N ALA A 58 -7.50 -13.12 2.68
CA ALA A 58 -8.10 -14.15 1.83
C ALA A 58 -9.44 -14.65 2.39
N LEU A 59 -9.53 -14.89 3.70
CA LEU A 59 -10.77 -15.32 4.36
C LEU A 59 -11.89 -14.26 4.32
N LYS A 60 -11.53 -12.97 4.27
CA LYS A 60 -12.49 -11.86 4.21
C LYS A 60 -13.01 -11.60 2.81
N THR A 61 -12.16 -11.75 1.81
CA THR A 61 -12.44 -11.35 0.41
C THR A 61 -12.87 -12.50 -0.46
N GLY A 62 -12.49 -13.72 -0.11
CA GLY A 62 -12.63 -14.90 -0.98
C GLY A 62 -11.59 -14.93 -2.11
N TRP A 63 -10.58 -14.07 -2.09
CA TRP A 63 -9.47 -14.08 -3.05
C TRP A 63 -8.50 -15.23 -2.80
N GLU A 64 -7.80 -15.66 -3.84
CA GLU A 64 -6.62 -16.49 -3.71
C GLU A 64 -5.41 -15.59 -3.42
N VAL A 65 -5.13 -15.34 -2.13
CA VAL A 65 -4.02 -14.47 -1.73
C VAL A 65 -2.73 -15.28 -1.61
N ILE A 66 -1.79 -15.00 -2.51
CA ILE A 66 -0.44 -15.58 -2.49
C ILE A 66 0.44 -14.75 -1.56
N ASN A 67 0.91 -15.34 -0.46
CA ASN A 67 1.85 -14.69 0.43
C ASN A 67 3.28 -14.81 -0.13
N ALA A 68 3.82 -13.69 -0.61
CA ALA A 68 5.18 -13.55 -1.13
C ALA A 68 6.05 -12.68 -0.22
N GLY A 69 5.83 -12.74 1.10
CA GLY A 69 6.68 -12.12 2.10
C GLY A 69 8.00 -12.85 2.26
N VAL A 70 9.12 -12.12 2.32
CA VAL A 70 10.46 -12.66 2.58
C VAL A 70 11.11 -11.90 3.73
N PRO A 71 11.30 -12.53 4.91
CA PRO A 71 11.90 -11.87 6.05
C PRO A 71 13.26 -11.24 5.75
N GLY A 72 13.41 -9.98 6.15
CA GLY A 72 14.63 -9.22 5.93
C GLY A 72 14.76 -8.53 4.57
N ASP A 73 13.83 -8.72 3.65
CA ASP A 73 13.86 -8.06 2.34
C ASP A 73 13.78 -6.53 2.47
N THR A 74 14.51 -5.87 1.59
CA THR A 74 14.42 -4.44 1.31
C THR A 74 13.66 -4.21 0.01
N ALA A 75 13.20 -2.98 -0.24
CA ALA A 75 12.61 -2.62 -1.52
C ALA A 75 13.57 -2.90 -2.69
N GLU A 76 14.89 -2.70 -2.49
CA GLU A 76 15.92 -3.04 -3.47
C GLU A 76 15.97 -4.54 -3.77
N ALA A 77 16.02 -5.37 -2.73
CA ALA A 77 16.04 -6.83 -2.88
C ALA A 77 14.77 -7.34 -3.59
N GLY A 78 13.62 -6.77 -3.25
CA GLY A 78 12.33 -7.08 -3.87
C GLY A 78 12.32 -6.97 -5.39
N LYS A 79 13.08 -6.03 -5.97
CA LYS A 79 13.17 -5.86 -7.44
C LYS A 79 13.64 -7.10 -8.17
N SER A 80 14.49 -7.90 -7.53
CA SER A 80 15.05 -9.12 -8.15
C SER A 80 14.06 -10.27 -8.30
N ARG A 81 12.94 -10.26 -7.53
CA ARG A 81 11.99 -11.38 -7.50
C ARG A 81 10.57 -11.03 -7.97
N ILE A 82 10.24 -9.76 -8.06
CA ILE A 82 8.87 -9.35 -8.40
C ILE A 82 8.42 -9.87 -9.77
N GLN A 83 9.27 -9.77 -10.79
CA GLN A 83 8.90 -10.18 -12.15
C GLN A 83 8.58 -11.67 -12.23
N ALA A 84 9.40 -12.52 -11.62
CA ALA A 84 9.17 -13.97 -11.61
C ALA A 84 7.84 -14.34 -10.93
N LEU A 85 7.47 -13.64 -9.85
CA LEU A 85 6.19 -13.83 -9.16
C LEU A 85 5.00 -13.38 -10.01
N LEU A 86 5.12 -12.26 -10.72
CA LEU A 86 4.10 -11.78 -11.63
C LEU A 86 3.88 -12.73 -12.81
N ASP A 87 4.95 -13.24 -13.40
CA ASP A 87 4.89 -14.21 -14.50
C ASP A 87 4.26 -15.55 -14.06
N GLN A 88 4.59 -15.98 -12.83
CA GLN A 88 4.11 -17.25 -12.27
C GLN A 88 2.63 -17.19 -11.88
N HIS A 89 2.20 -16.10 -11.23
CA HIS A 89 0.90 -16.03 -10.57
C HIS A 89 -0.13 -15.19 -11.33
N GLN A 90 0.29 -14.34 -12.26
CA GLN A 90 -0.56 -13.44 -13.06
C GLN A 90 -1.66 -12.76 -12.23
N PRO A 91 -1.33 -12.08 -11.13
CA PRO A 91 -2.31 -11.56 -10.19
C PRO A 91 -3.13 -10.41 -10.79
N ALA A 92 -4.41 -10.30 -10.40
CA ALA A 92 -5.25 -9.15 -10.72
C ALA A 92 -4.85 -7.90 -9.91
N LEU A 93 -4.33 -8.11 -8.69
CA LEU A 93 -3.92 -7.05 -7.78
C LEU A 93 -2.64 -7.46 -7.03
N VAL A 94 -1.72 -6.52 -6.84
CA VAL A 94 -0.54 -6.68 -5.98
C VAL A 94 -0.63 -5.68 -4.82
N ILE A 95 -0.59 -6.20 -3.60
CA ILE A 95 -0.52 -5.40 -2.37
C ILE A 95 0.94 -5.39 -1.93
N ILE A 96 1.60 -4.23 -1.98
CA ILE A 96 3.03 -4.06 -1.70
C ILE A 96 3.21 -3.49 -0.30
N GLU A 97 3.78 -4.29 0.60
CA GLU A 97 4.13 -3.91 1.98
C GLU A 97 5.62 -4.19 2.19
N ILE A 98 6.49 -3.21 1.97
CA ILE A 98 7.95 -3.34 2.06
C ILE A 98 8.61 -1.99 2.31
N GLY A 99 9.78 -1.99 2.96
CA GLY A 99 10.57 -0.79 3.22
C GLY A 99 11.02 -0.65 4.68
N GLY A 100 10.43 -1.40 5.60
CA GLY A 100 10.83 -1.38 7.01
C GLY A 100 12.31 -1.70 7.21
N ASN A 101 12.83 -2.71 6.51
CA ASN A 101 14.25 -3.07 6.54
C ASN A 101 15.16 -2.02 5.93
N ASP A 102 14.67 -1.25 4.97
CA ASP A 102 15.40 -0.13 4.38
C ASP A 102 15.65 0.96 5.43
N PHE A 103 14.62 1.33 6.20
CA PHE A 103 14.72 2.31 7.27
C PHE A 103 15.63 1.81 8.41
N LEU A 104 15.49 0.56 8.83
CA LEU A 104 16.37 -0.04 9.84
C LEU A 104 17.83 -0.03 9.42
N ARG A 105 18.12 -0.22 8.13
CA ARG A 105 19.46 -0.15 7.53
C ARG A 105 19.88 1.28 7.14
N ARG A 106 19.04 2.28 7.45
CA ARG A 106 19.30 3.70 7.17
C ARG A 106 19.59 3.98 5.69
N ARG A 107 18.91 3.26 4.79
CA ARG A 107 19.02 3.55 3.36
C ARG A 107 18.50 4.97 3.06
N PRO A 108 19.12 5.69 2.12
CA PRO A 108 18.66 7.02 1.76
C PRO A 108 17.19 6.97 1.30
N ARG A 109 16.33 7.82 1.88
CA ARG A 109 14.90 7.88 1.62
C ARG A 109 14.57 7.92 0.12
N GLN A 110 15.31 8.72 -0.66
CA GLN A 110 15.12 8.80 -2.10
C GLN A 110 15.41 7.47 -2.81
N ALA A 111 16.41 6.72 -2.37
CA ALA A 111 16.71 5.41 -2.95
C ALA A 111 15.58 4.42 -2.68
N VAL A 112 15.02 4.41 -1.46
CA VAL A 112 13.87 3.57 -1.11
C VAL A 112 12.66 3.94 -1.97
N LYS A 113 12.39 5.22 -2.14
CA LYS A 113 11.28 5.72 -2.98
C LYS A 113 11.43 5.27 -4.45
N GLU A 114 12.63 5.35 -5.00
CA GLU A 114 12.89 4.88 -6.38
C GLU A 114 12.75 3.37 -6.53
N ASP A 115 13.18 2.59 -5.52
CA ASP A 115 13.00 1.14 -5.54
C ASP A 115 11.51 0.74 -5.48
N LEU A 116 10.74 1.40 -4.61
CA LEU A 116 9.27 1.22 -4.57
C LEU A 116 8.60 1.63 -5.88
N ARG A 117 9.03 2.74 -6.49
CA ARG A 117 8.54 3.17 -7.80
C ARG A 117 8.81 2.11 -8.87
N HIS A 118 10.00 1.52 -8.84
CA HIS A 118 10.34 0.43 -9.77
C HIS A 118 9.39 -0.76 -9.59
N LEU A 119 9.13 -1.18 -8.34
CA LEU A 119 8.20 -2.28 -8.05
C LEU A 119 6.79 -1.97 -8.59
N LEU A 120 6.25 -0.78 -8.31
CA LEU A 120 4.94 -0.35 -8.80
C LEU A 120 4.84 -0.39 -10.32
N ARG A 121 5.85 0.16 -11.00
CA ARG A 121 5.86 0.21 -12.47
C ARG A 121 6.00 -1.17 -13.08
N THR A 122 6.79 -2.06 -12.47
CA THR A 122 6.91 -3.46 -12.91
C THR A 122 5.56 -4.18 -12.80
N VAL A 123 4.83 -4.01 -11.70
CA VAL A 123 3.48 -4.57 -11.54
C VAL A 123 2.55 -4.07 -12.62
N ARG A 124 2.47 -2.74 -12.80
CA ARG A 124 1.54 -2.12 -13.76
C ARG A 124 1.84 -2.48 -15.23
N GLN A 125 3.09 -2.77 -15.57
CA GLN A 125 3.48 -3.23 -16.91
C GLN A 125 2.86 -4.57 -17.28
N THR A 126 2.48 -5.41 -16.32
CA THR A 126 1.78 -6.67 -16.55
C THR A 126 0.26 -6.53 -16.71
N GLY A 127 -0.27 -5.33 -16.48
CA GLY A 127 -1.71 -5.06 -16.45
C GLY A 127 -2.34 -5.29 -15.07
N ALA A 128 -1.60 -5.78 -14.08
CA ALA A 128 -2.07 -5.92 -12.70
C ALA A 128 -2.27 -4.55 -12.04
N GLN A 129 -3.23 -4.46 -11.15
CA GLN A 129 -3.41 -3.31 -10.28
C GLN A 129 -2.38 -3.34 -9.14
N ALA A 130 -2.04 -2.19 -8.59
CA ALA A 130 -1.12 -2.09 -7.48
C ALA A 130 -1.67 -1.20 -6.37
N VAL A 131 -1.38 -1.54 -5.12
CA VAL A 131 -1.64 -0.72 -3.93
C VAL A 131 -0.44 -0.79 -3.00
N LEU A 132 -0.10 0.33 -2.36
CA LEU A 132 0.94 0.39 -1.34
C LEU A 132 0.32 0.28 0.06
N VAL A 133 0.96 -0.47 0.94
CA VAL A 133 0.74 -0.36 2.39
C VAL A 133 1.88 0.48 2.96
N ALA A 134 1.54 1.59 3.56
CA ALA A 134 2.53 2.48 4.15
C ALA A 134 3.17 1.83 5.39
N VAL A 135 4.49 1.96 5.47
CA VAL A 135 5.31 1.42 6.56
C VAL A 135 5.82 2.57 7.41
N PRO A 136 5.78 2.46 8.75
CA PRO A 136 6.35 3.47 9.64
C PRO A 136 7.85 3.64 9.41
N GLU A 137 8.35 4.86 9.61
CA GLU A 137 9.80 5.11 9.57
C GLU A 137 10.48 4.49 10.80
N LEU A 138 10.82 3.21 10.69
CA LEU A 138 11.49 2.46 11.73
C LEU A 138 12.94 2.94 11.90
N SER A 139 13.34 3.24 13.13
CA SER A 139 14.70 3.66 13.48
C SER A 139 15.17 2.92 14.71
N LEU A 140 16.39 2.39 14.68
CA LEU A 140 17.02 1.75 15.84
C LEU A 140 17.19 2.70 17.02
N LEU A 141 17.20 4.02 16.79
CA LEU A 141 17.29 5.05 17.83
C LEU A 141 15.90 5.54 18.28
N ASN A 142 14.89 5.41 17.45
CA ASN A 142 13.51 5.80 17.71
C ASN A 142 12.62 4.57 17.87
N LEU A 143 12.99 3.67 18.77
CA LEU A 143 12.10 2.58 19.21
C LEU A 143 10.85 3.10 19.95
N VAL A 144 10.67 4.40 20.02
CA VAL A 144 9.43 5.05 20.41
C VAL A 144 8.52 5.05 19.17
N ILE A 145 7.87 3.96 19.00
CA ILE A 145 6.73 3.79 18.08
C ILE A 145 5.69 4.85 18.45
N GLY A 146 5.39 5.73 17.53
CA GLY A 146 4.46 6.85 17.78
C GLY A 146 4.59 7.97 16.75
N LYS A 147 5.43 7.79 15.75
CA LYS A 147 5.46 8.65 14.56
C LYS A 147 4.88 7.84 13.42
N GLY A 148 3.79 8.32 12.86
CA GLY A 148 3.03 7.69 11.77
C GLY A 148 3.88 7.17 10.60
N ASP A 149 3.23 6.79 9.55
CA ASP A 149 3.86 6.22 8.36
C ASP A 149 4.88 7.17 7.72
N ALA A 150 5.88 6.61 7.07
CA ALA A 150 6.85 7.41 6.32
C ALA A 150 6.16 8.12 5.15
N SER A 151 6.26 9.45 5.10
CA SER A 151 5.56 10.28 4.12
C SER A 151 5.92 9.96 2.65
N LEU A 152 7.03 9.23 2.42
CA LEU A 152 7.41 8.82 1.08
C LEU A 152 6.36 7.95 0.37
N TYR A 153 5.53 7.18 1.14
CA TYR A 153 4.48 6.35 0.55
C TYR A 153 3.36 7.19 -0.03
N GLN A 154 2.90 8.21 0.72
CA GLN A 154 1.89 9.15 0.23
C GLN A 154 2.39 9.94 -0.97
N GLU A 155 3.60 10.49 -0.89
CA GLU A 155 4.24 11.17 -2.02
C GLU A 155 4.32 10.28 -3.26
N LEU A 156 4.70 9.01 -3.09
CA LEU A 156 4.79 8.06 -4.19
C LEU A 156 3.42 7.68 -4.74
N GLY A 157 2.42 7.50 -3.87
CA GLY A 157 1.03 7.26 -4.26
C GLY A 157 0.46 8.36 -5.13
N GLU A 158 0.70 9.63 -4.75
CA GLU A 158 0.31 10.81 -5.53
C GLU A 158 1.03 10.87 -6.88
N GLU A 159 2.37 10.68 -6.89
CA GLU A 159 3.19 10.74 -8.10
C GLU A 159 2.87 9.63 -9.11
N GLU A 160 2.57 8.43 -8.64
CA GLU A 160 2.28 7.26 -9.49
C GLU A 160 0.78 7.01 -9.67
N ALA A 161 -0.09 7.82 -9.04
CA ALA A 161 -1.55 7.63 -9.03
C ALA A 161 -1.94 6.21 -8.59
N VAL A 162 -1.43 5.79 -7.43
CA VAL A 162 -1.66 4.47 -6.81
C VAL A 162 -2.25 4.67 -5.42
N PRO A 163 -3.31 3.92 -5.03
CA PRO A 163 -3.85 4.01 -3.69
C PRO A 163 -2.81 3.63 -2.62
N VAL A 164 -2.84 4.33 -1.51
CA VAL A 164 -1.98 4.06 -0.35
C VAL A 164 -2.85 3.70 0.84
N ILE A 165 -2.61 2.54 1.42
CA ILE A 165 -3.21 2.09 2.69
C ILE A 165 -2.32 2.65 3.79
N ASP A 166 -2.73 3.75 4.38
CA ASP A 166 -2.00 4.43 5.45
C ASP A 166 -2.54 4.10 6.84
N GLN A 167 -1.76 4.46 7.84
CA GLN A 167 -2.04 4.35 9.28
C GLN A 167 -2.28 2.91 9.81
N VAL A 168 -2.63 1.95 8.97
CA VAL A 168 -2.98 0.59 9.39
C VAL A 168 -1.83 -0.08 10.14
N PHE A 169 -0.63 -0.07 9.58
CA PHE A 169 0.51 -0.74 10.20
C PHE A 169 1.09 0.06 11.39
N SER A 170 1.18 1.38 11.26
CA SER A 170 1.66 2.26 12.34
C SER A 170 0.76 2.23 13.57
N GLU A 171 -0.56 2.19 13.40
CA GLU A 171 -1.51 2.07 14.50
C GLU A 171 -1.37 0.74 15.26
N ILE A 172 -1.17 -0.37 14.55
CA ILE A 172 -0.94 -1.67 15.18
C ILE A 172 0.35 -1.65 15.99
N LEU A 173 1.44 -1.13 15.41
CA LEU A 173 2.72 -1.04 16.12
C LEU A 173 2.67 -0.04 17.29
N SER A 174 1.74 0.90 17.34
CA SER A 174 1.55 1.80 18.48
C SER A 174 0.96 1.12 19.72
N GLN A 175 0.32 -0.06 19.55
CA GLN A 175 -0.39 -0.80 20.58
C GLN A 175 0.42 -2.02 21.05
N PRO A 176 1.03 -2.01 22.25
CA PRO A 176 1.88 -3.10 22.72
C PRO A 176 1.23 -4.47 22.71
N GLU A 177 -0.09 -4.55 22.97
CA GLU A 177 -0.87 -5.79 22.98
C GLU A 177 -1.08 -6.41 21.59
N LEU A 178 -0.82 -5.67 20.52
CA LEU A 178 -0.93 -6.14 19.14
C LEU A 178 0.41 -6.56 18.52
N ARG A 179 1.49 -6.50 19.29
CA ARG A 179 2.84 -6.78 18.83
C ARG A 179 3.39 -8.07 19.42
N ALA A 180 4.19 -8.79 18.63
CA ALA A 180 5.05 -9.88 19.10
C ALA A 180 6.40 -9.35 19.61
N ASP A 181 6.90 -8.31 18.95
CA ASP A 181 8.12 -7.57 19.32
C ASP A 181 7.97 -6.09 18.94
N GLN A 182 9.06 -5.36 18.77
CA GLN A 182 9.03 -3.92 18.52
C GLN A 182 8.61 -3.54 17.09
N ILE A 183 8.68 -4.48 16.14
CA ILE A 183 8.47 -4.20 14.72
C ILE A 183 7.52 -5.18 14.03
N HIS A 184 7.12 -6.26 14.72
CA HIS A 184 6.23 -7.26 14.15
C HIS A 184 4.91 -7.33 14.92
N PRO A 185 3.76 -7.37 14.23
CA PRO A 185 2.47 -7.70 14.82
C PRO A 185 2.46 -9.12 15.39
N ASN A 186 1.61 -9.36 16.37
CA ASN A 186 1.20 -10.71 16.76
C ASN A 186 -0.03 -11.15 15.95
N ALA A 187 -0.57 -12.35 16.21
CA ALA A 187 -1.71 -12.89 15.49
C ALA A 187 -2.94 -11.96 15.50
N GLU A 188 -3.24 -11.29 16.63
CA GLU A 188 -4.34 -10.31 16.69
C GLU A 188 -4.01 -9.05 15.89
N GLY A 189 -2.77 -8.56 15.96
CA GLY A 189 -2.29 -7.45 15.17
C GLY A 189 -2.43 -7.72 13.67
N TYR A 190 -2.09 -8.91 13.21
CA TYR A 190 -2.27 -9.30 11.80
C TYR A 190 -3.75 -9.38 11.39
N ARG A 191 -4.63 -9.87 12.25
CA ARG A 191 -6.08 -9.85 11.97
C ARG A 191 -6.62 -8.43 11.83
N ARG A 192 -6.17 -7.49 12.67
CA ARG A 192 -6.53 -6.08 12.57
C ARG A 192 -5.92 -5.41 11.34
N MET A 193 -4.66 -5.74 11.01
CA MET A 193 -4.02 -5.28 9.78
C MET A 193 -4.82 -5.69 8.54
N ALA A 194 -5.22 -6.97 8.46
CA ALA A 194 -6.06 -7.45 7.37
C ALA A 194 -7.41 -6.73 7.29
N SER A 195 -8.00 -6.37 8.44
CA SER A 195 -9.25 -5.61 8.47
C SER A 195 -9.07 -4.18 7.96
N GLY A 196 -8.03 -3.49 8.40
CA GLY A 196 -7.69 -2.15 7.90
C GLY A 196 -7.40 -2.14 6.41
N ILE A 197 -6.60 -3.12 5.93
CA ILE A 197 -6.34 -3.30 4.49
C ILE A 197 -7.64 -3.52 3.72
N TYR A 198 -8.53 -4.38 4.22
CA TYR A 198 -9.83 -4.65 3.60
C TYR A 198 -10.67 -3.37 3.47
N ASP A 199 -10.75 -2.57 4.53
CA ASP A 199 -11.55 -1.35 4.56
C ASP A 199 -11.04 -0.30 3.56
N HIS A 200 -9.72 -0.12 3.44
CA HIS A 200 -9.11 0.75 2.43
C HIS A 200 -9.33 0.25 1.01
N LEU A 201 -9.15 -1.06 0.76
CA LEU A 201 -9.41 -1.66 -0.55
C LEU A 201 -10.86 -1.50 -0.99
N LYS A 202 -11.81 -1.60 -0.04
CA LYS A 202 -13.22 -1.35 -0.29
C LYS A 202 -13.48 0.12 -0.64
N GLN A 203 -12.87 1.06 0.06
CA GLN A 203 -12.98 2.50 -0.23
C GLN A 203 -12.37 2.84 -1.59
N ALA A 204 -11.26 2.18 -1.95
CA ALA A 204 -10.62 2.33 -3.25
C ALA A 204 -11.36 1.62 -4.40
N GLY A 205 -12.42 0.86 -4.14
CA GLY A 205 -13.25 0.23 -5.17
C GLY A 205 -12.80 -1.18 -5.62
N ALA A 206 -11.85 -1.81 -4.90
CA ALA A 206 -11.39 -3.17 -5.21
C ALA A 206 -12.39 -4.27 -4.79
N LEU A 207 -13.36 -3.94 -3.92
CA LEU A 207 -14.33 -4.85 -3.32
C LEU A 207 -15.76 -4.40 -3.58
#